data_31633650357e52a69ac2142861d8acde
#
_entry.id   31633650357e52a69ac2142861d8acde
#
_cell.length_a   1.000
_cell.length_b   1.000
_cell.length_c   1.000
_cell.angle_alpha   90.00
_cell.angle_beta   90.00
_cell.angle_gamma   90.00
#
_symmetry.space_group_name_H-M   'P 1'
#
loop_
_entity.id
_entity.type
_entity.pdbx_description
1 polymer ?
#
loop_
_entity_poly.entity_id
_entity_poly.type
_entity_poly.pdbx_seq_one_letter_code
_entity_poly.pdbx_strand_id
1 'polypeptide(L)'
;MEALINAGGKGTRMGRCGIEKPMQIVGGMHTIDRVVDALASVPGIDRVLVSVSSNTLETERHLKECGVETIRTSGESFMDDLHTAFATMQGGYVLTCPSDLPLITSAVVKGFMDFFDPSTMDSAIAVIDRKTVTDLGIVPSYTREWNGTEWVLSGLCIMDRPRTLAGDYLDEVLYPTSSRELAVNVNTPEELEFARAMCFDRPRKAPAHASRSVRCGGIE
;
A
#
# COMPACT_ATOMS: atom_id res chain seq x y z
N MET A 1 -2.73 8.11 13.07
CA MET A 1 -3.47 7.91 11.78
C MET A 1 -3.65 6.42 11.57
N GLU A 2 -4.78 5.98 10.99
CA GLU A 2 -4.95 4.59 10.56
C GLU A 2 -4.51 4.43 9.10
N ALA A 3 -4.05 3.23 8.73
CA ALA A 3 -3.66 2.90 7.37
C ALA A 3 -4.50 1.74 6.82
N LEU A 4 -4.93 1.85 5.55
CA LEU A 4 -5.64 0.81 4.80
C LEU A 4 -4.76 0.32 3.66
N ILE A 5 -4.51 -0.99 3.60
CA ILE A 5 -3.86 -1.63 2.45
C ILE A 5 -4.93 -2.28 1.58
N ASN A 6 -4.98 -1.91 0.30
CA ASN A 6 -5.94 -2.45 -0.65
C ASN A 6 -5.36 -3.71 -1.31
N ALA A 7 -5.86 -4.89 -0.92
CA ALA A 7 -5.39 -6.19 -1.40
C ALA A 7 -6.49 -7.06 -2.05
N GLY A 8 -7.74 -6.58 -2.18
CA GLY A 8 -8.89 -7.35 -2.67
C GLY A 8 -9.04 -7.45 -4.20
N GLY A 9 -8.12 -6.88 -4.97
CA GLY A 9 -8.23 -6.81 -6.43
C GLY A 9 -8.06 -8.14 -7.16
N LYS A 10 -8.66 -8.28 -8.36
CA LYS A 10 -8.65 -9.51 -9.17
C LYS A 10 -7.26 -9.92 -9.71
N GLY A 11 -6.28 -9.03 -9.74
CA GLY A 11 -4.92 -9.33 -10.20
C GLY A 11 -4.79 -9.83 -11.64
N THR A 12 -5.73 -9.53 -12.52
CA THR A 12 -5.87 -10.12 -13.87
C THR A 12 -4.65 -9.95 -14.78
N ARG A 13 -3.89 -8.86 -14.60
CA ARG A 13 -2.67 -8.56 -15.37
C ARG A 13 -1.48 -9.47 -15.04
N MET A 14 -1.48 -10.14 -13.88
CA MET A 14 -0.45 -11.12 -13.48
C MET A 14 -0.54 -12.44 -14.25
N GLY A 15 -1.58 -12.60 -15.10
CA GLY A 15 -1.81 -13.85 -15.83
C GLY A 15 -2.25 -15.00 -14.93
N ARG A 16 -2.16 -16.24 -15.46
CA ARG A 16 -2.57 -17.46 -14.74
C ARG A 16 -1.41 -18.09 -13.96
N CYS A 17 -0.74 -17.33 -13.11
CA CYS A 17 0.37 -17.88 -12.31
C CYS A 17 -0.08 -18.73 -11.10
N GLY A 18 -1.39 -18.80 -10.81
CA GLY A 18 -1.94 -19.59 -9.70
C GLY A 18 -1.63 -19.05 -8.30
N ILE A 19 -0.92 -17.94 -8.21
CA ILE A 19 -0.56 -17.28 -6.94
C ILE A 19 -1.22 -15.90 -6.92
N GLU A 20 -1.93 -15.60 -5.84
CA GLU A 20 -2.54 -14.28 -5.64
C GLU A 20 -1.49 -13.17 -5.70
N LYS A 21 -1.83 -12.02 -6.31
CA LYS A 21 -0.88 -10.91 -6.51
C LYS A 21 -0.19 -10.46 -5.21
N PRO A 22 -0.89 -10.28 -4.07
CA PRO A 22 -0.26 -9.90 -2.81
C PRO A 22 0.66 -10.97 -2.22
N MET A 23 0.49 -12.24 -2.63
CA MET A 23 1.30 -13.39 -2.17
C MET A 23 2.55 -13.63 -3.02
N GLN A 24 2.82 -12.81 -4.04
CA GLN A 24 4.06 -12.88 -4.81
C GLN A 24 5.27 -12.59 -3.92
N ILE A 25 6.37 -13.34 -4.13
CA ILE A 25 7.57 -13.21 -3.31
C ILE A 25 8.56 -12.24 -3.95
N VAL A 26 8.99 -11.24 -3.17
CA VAL A 26 10.04 -10.28 -3.52
C VAL A 26 11.05 -10.23 -2.36
N GLY A 27 12.31 -10.55 -2.63
CA GLY A 27 13.36 -10.55 -1.60
C GLY A 27 13.14 -11.52 -0.43
N GLY A 28 12.45 -12.65 -0.70
CA GLY A 28 12.19 -13.69 0.31
C GLY A 28 10.99 -13.42 1.23
N MET A 29 10.17 -12.40 0.95
CA MET A 29 8.94 -12.08 1.68
C MET A 29 7.78 -11.89 0.69
N HIS A 30 6.55 -12.17 1.13
CA HIS A 30 5.37 -11.82 0.32
C HIS A 30 5.28 -10.30 0.14
N THR A 31 4.78 -9.87 -1.01
CA THR A 31 4.60 -8.44 -1.30
C THR A 31 3.74 -7.77 -0.22
N ILE A 32 2.67 -8.44 0.20
CA ILE A 32 1.78 -7.92 1.26
C ILE A 32 2.49 -7.71 2.58
N ASP A 33 3.34 -8.65 3.01
CA ASP A 33 4.09 -8.54 4.28
C ASP A 33 5.03 -7.34 4.26
N ARG A 34 5.67 -7.09 3.11
CA ARG A 34 6.56 -5.93 2.94
C ARG A 34 5.83 -4.61 3.09
N VAL A 35 4.62 -4.52 2.54
CA VAL A 35 3.78 -3.32 2.64
C VAL A 35 3.27 -3.15 4.08
N VAL A 36 2.79 -4.23 4.72
CA VAL A 36 2.36 -4.23 6.12
C VAL A 36 3.50 -3.78 7.04
N ASP A 37 4.69 -4.38 6.90
CA ASP A 37 5.88 -4.03 7.71
C ASP A 37 6.28 -2.57 7.53
N ALA A 38 6.27 -2.08 6.29
CA ALA A 38 6.62 -0.70 5.99
C ALA A 38 5.67 0.29 6.68
N LEU A 39 4.36 0.06 6.59
CA LEU A 39 3.35 0.94 7.20
C LEU A 39 3.33 0.81 8.73
N ALA A 40 3.34 -0.40 9.27
CA ALA A 40 3.32 -0.64 10.71
C ALA A 40 4.57 -0.10 11.44
N SER A 41 5.66 0.12 10.71
CA SER A 41 6.91 0.68 11.24
C SER A 41 6.94 2.22 11.23
N VAL A 42 5.91 2.89 10.72
CA VAL A 42 5.88 4.36 10.64
C VAL A 42 5.36 4.94 11.95
N PRO A 43 6.13 5.80 12.64
CA PRO A 43 5.61 6.55 13.77
C PRO A 43 4.40 7.41 13.38
N GLY A 44 3.29 7.25 14.12
CA GLY A 44 2.04 7.95 13.85
C GLY A 44 1.01 7.14 13.03
N ILE A 45 1.36 5.91 12.59
CA ILE A 45 0.37 4.92 12.16
C ILE A 45 0.05 4.03 13.36
N ASP A 46 -1.20 4.11 13.84
CA ASP A 46 -1.65 3.45 15.05
C ASP A 46 -2.28 2.07 14.77
N ARG A 47 -2.78 1.89 13.54
CA ARG A 47 -3.45 0.66 13.09
C ARG A 47 -3.25 0.47 11.60
N VAL A 48 -2.98 -0.77 11.18
CA VAL A 48 -2.97 -1.19 9.78
C VAL A 48 -4.09 -2.18 9.56
N LEU A 49 -5.00 -1.88 8.62
CA LEU A 49 -6.09 -2.73 8.17
C LEU A 49 -5.84 -3.13 6.72
N VAL A 50 -6.10 -4.40 6.37
CA VAL A 50 -5.97 -4.87 4.98
C VAL A 50 -7.33 -5.25 4.43
N SER A 51 -7.77 -4.61 3.34
CA SER A 51 -8.96 -5.05 2.61
C SER A 51 -8.63 -6.23 1.71
N VAL A 52 -9.41 -7.29 1.84
CA VAL A 52 -9.32 -8.53 1.07
C VAL A 52 -10.68 -8.87 0.46
N SER A 53 -10.74 -9.79 -0.50
CA SER A 53 -12.01 -10.20 -1.13
C SER A 53 -12.02 -11.69 -1.43
N SER A 54 -13.07 -12.16 -2.11
CA SER A 54 -13.11 -13.51 -2.66
C SER A 54 -12.00 -13.82 -3.68
N ASN A 55 -11.33 -12.79 -4.20
CA ASN A 55 -10.21 -12.93 -5.12
C ASN A 55 -8.86 -13.19 -4.41
N THR A 56 -8.81 -13.06 -3.06
CA THR A 56 -7.57 -13.04 -2.28
C THR A 56 -7.71 -13.82 -0.96
N LEU A 57 -8.24 -15.05 -1.06
CA LEU A 57 -8.51 -15.91 0.11
C LEU A 57 -7.24 -16.45 0.77
N GLU A 58 -6.19 -16.73 0.00
CA GLU A 58 -4.90 -17.15 0.56
C GLU A 58 -4.20 -16.00 1.27
N THR A 59 -4.27 -14.79 0.69
CA THR A 59 -3.79 -13.56 1.34
C THR A 59 -4.50 -13.34 2.68
N GLU A 60 -5.83 -13.48 2.71
CA GLU A 60 -6.60 -13.33 3.96
C GLU A 60 -6.18 -14.34 5.02
N ARG A 61 -6.04 -15.61 4.64
CA ARG A 61 -5.59 -16.67 5.55
C ARG A 61 -4.21 -16.37 6.12
N HIS A 62 -3.26 -16.05 5.25
CA HIS A 62 -1.88 -15.72 5.63
C HIS A 62 -1.84 -14.53 6.62
N LEU A 63 -2.54 -13.44 6.31
CA LEU A 63 -2.59 -12.25 7.17
C LEU A 63 -3.16 -12.55 8.54
N LYS A 64 -4.23 -13.38 8.63
CA LYS A 64 -4.80 -13.82 9.91
C LYS A 64 -3.82 -14.66 10.73
N GLU A 65 -3.08 -15.55 10.09
CA GLU A 65 -2.03 -16.35 10.74
C GLU A 65 -0.90 -15.47 11.28
N CYS A 66 -0.60 -14.36 10.60
CA CYS A 66 0.36 -13.33 11.04
C CYS A 66 -0.21 -12.33 12.06
N GLY A 67 -1.48 -12.44 12.43
CA GLY A 67 -2.14 -11.51 13.39
C GLY A 67 -2.42 -10.12 12.82
N VAL A 68 -2.48 -9.98 11.49
CA VAL A 68 -2.82 -8.71 10.81
C VAL A 68 -4.33 -8.61 10.65
N GLU A 69 -4.89 -7.44 10.98
CA GLU A 69 -6.32 -7.19 10.82
C GLU A 69 -6.73 -7.15 9.35
N THR A 70 -7.82 -7.86 9.04
CA THR A 70 -8.38 -7.88 7.69
C THR A 70 -9.86 -7.52 7.70
N ILE A 71 -10.32 -6.91 6.59
CA ILE A 71 -11.74 -6.69 6.30
C ILE A 71 -12.08 -7.25 4.93
N ARG A 72 -13.17 -8.00 4.84
CA ARG A 72 -13.68 -8.47 3.55
C ARG A 72 -14.50 -7.38 2.87
N THR A 73 -14.15 -7.14 1.60
CA THR A 73 -14.84 -6.23 0.70
C THR A 73 -15.28 -6.99 -0.56
N SER A 74 -15.98 -6.32 -1.48
CA SER A 74 -16.49 -6.97 -2.69
C SER A 74 -15.37 -7.39 -3.65
N GLY A 75 -14.31 -6.59 -3.76
CA GLY A 75 -13.26 -6.73 -4.78
C GLY A 75 -13.72 -6.36 -6.20
N GLU A 76 -14.91 -5.76 -6.33
CA GLU A 76 -15.51 -5.39 -7.61
C GLU A 76 -15.38 -3.89 -7.92
N SER A 77 -15.49 -3.05 -6.89
CA SER A 77 -15.46 -1.59 -6.99
C SER A 77 -14.51 -1.01 -5.95
N PHE A 78 -13.50 -0.29 -6.41
CA PHE A 78 -12.51 0.33 -5.53
C PHE A 78 -13.15 1.30 -4.52
N MET A 79 -14.10 2.15 -4.97
CA MET A 79 -14.76 3.12 -4.09
C MET A 79 -15.68 2.45 -3.07
N ASP A 80 -16.45 1.43 -3.46
CA ASP A 80 -17.32 0.69 -2.53
C ASP A 80 -16.49 -0.08 -1.50
N ASP A 81 -15.36 -0.64 -1.92
CA ASP A 81 -14.41 -1.32 -1.04
C ASP A 81 -13.77 -0.34 -0.04
N LEU A 82 -13.39 0.87 -0.49
CA LEU A 82 -12.95 1.95 0.40
C LEU A 82 -14.02 2.34 1.41
N HIS A 83 -15.25 2.58 0.98
CA HIS A 83 -16.37 2.93 1.87
C HIS A 83 -16.59 1.83 2.92
N THR A 84 -16.58 0.57 2.50
CA THR A 84 -16.73 -0.58 3.42
C THR A 84 -15.63 -0.59 4.48
N ALA A 85 -14.37 -0.40 4.07
CA ALA A 85 -13.24 -0.37 4.99
C ALA A 85 -13.27 0.86 5.90
N PHE A 86 -13.48 2.06 5.34
CA PHE A 86 -13.53 3.33 6.08
C PHE A 86 -14.63 3.35 7.14
N ALA A 87 -15.77 2.69 6.89
CA ALA A 87 -16.86 2.57 7.86
C ALA A 87 -16.43 1.85 9.17
N THR A 88 -15.38 1.02 9.13
CA THR A 88 -14.82 0.31 10.30
C THR A 88 -13.65 1.01 10.96
N MET A 89 -13.14 2.08 10.35
CA MET A 89 -12.03 2.88 10.84
C MET A 89 -12.54 4.10 11.62
N GLN A 90 -11.70 4.71 12.44
CA GLN A 90 -12.13 5.77 13.38
C GLN A 90 -11.41 7.09 13.16
N GLY A 91 -10.27 7.12 12.52
CA GLY A 91 -9.48 8.33 12.28
C GLY A 91 -10.23 9.38 11.44
N GLY A 92 -9.88 10.66 11.57
CA GLY A 92 -10.34 11.73 10.67
C GLY A 92 -9.76 11.59 9.26
N TYR A 93 -8.51 11.12 9.19
CA TYR A 93 -7.81 10.85 7.93
C TYR A 93 -7.28 9.43 7.92
N VAL A 94 -7.31 8.81 6.73
CA VAL A 94 -6.80 7.45 6.49
C VAL A 94 -5.73 7.50 5.40
N LEU A 95 -4.58 6.89 5.68
CA LEU A 95 -3.56 6.62 4.66
C LEU A 95 -3.96 5.34 3.92
N THR A 96 -4.11 5.41 2.60
CA THR A 96 -4.38 4.23 1.75
C THR A 96 -3.15 3.87 0.95
N CYS A 97 -2.84 2.58 0.85
CA CYS A 97 -1.70 2.06 0.13
C CYS A 97 -2.12 0.82 -0.68
N PRO A 98 -1.75 0.70 -1.96
CA PRO A 98 -1.96 -0.54 -2.68
C PRO A 98 -1.00 -1.64 -2.17
N SER A 99 -1.41 -2.91 -2.26
CA SER A 99 -0.60 -4.06 -1.82
C SER A 99 0.55 -4.43 -2.76
N ASP A 100 0.70 -3.74 -3.87
CA ASP A 100 1.60 -4.07 -4.97
C ASP A 100 2.85 -3.17 -5.07
N LEU A 101 3.19 -2.48 -3.98
CA LEU A 101 4.40 -1.67 -3.82
C LEU A 101 5.47 -2.40 -2.97
N PRO A 102 6.10 -3.49 -3.47
CA PRO A 102 6.98 -4.34 -2.65
C PRO A 102 8.25 -3.65 -2.17
N LEU A 103 8.61 -2.51 -2.74
CA LEU A 103 9.82 -1.78 -2.38
C LEU A 103 9.56 -0.59 -1.45
N ILE A 104 8.28 -0.33 -1.09
CA ILE A 104 7.92 0.76 -0.19
C ILE A 104 8.66 0.64 1.16
N THR A 105 9.03 1.77 1.74
CA THR A 105 9.72 1.83 3.03
C THR A 105 9.00 2.76 3.99
N SER A 106 9.19 2.53 5.28
CA SER A 106 8.65 3.43 6.32
C SER A 106 9.14 4.87 6.17
N ALA A 107 10.36 5.08 5.68
CA ALA A 107 10.90 6.42 5.42
C ALA A 107 10.13 7.16 4.32
N VAL A 108 9.78 6.47 3.23
CA VAL A 108 8.98 7.04 2.12
C VAL A 108 7.57 7.39 2.61
N VAL A 109 6.93 6.49 3.34
CA VAL A 109 5.60 6.72 3.92
C VAL A 109 5.63 7.90 4.91
N LYS A 110 6.64 7.93 5.80
CA LYS A 110 6.81 9.01 6.77
C LYS A 110 6.98 10.37 6.08
N GLY A 111 7.81 10.45 5.03
CA GLY A 111 8.00 11.68 4.26
C GLY A 111 6.69 12.20 3.63
N PHE A 112 5.85 11.28 3.12
CA PHE A 112 4.54 11.62 2.62
C PHE A 112 3.58 12.08 3.71
N MET A 113 3.56 11.40 4.87
CA MET A 113 2.76 11.83 6.03
C MET A 113 3.20 13.19 6.57
N ASP A 114 4.49 13.50 6.56
CA ASP A 114 5.02 14.79 7.02
C ASP A 114 4.68 15.96 6.09
N PHE A 115 4.43 15.67 4.82
CA PHE A 115 3.96 16.66 3.85
C PHE A 115 2.48 17.01 4.08
N PHE A 116 1.67 16.07 4.55
CA PHE A 116 0.23 16.23 4.66
C PHE A 116 -0.15 17.16 5.83
N ASP A 117 -0.86 18.24 5.52
CA ASP A 117 -1.40 19.17 6.51
C ASP A 117 -2.93 19.08 6.56
N PRO A 118 -3.51 18.46 7.61
CA PRO A 118 -4.96 18.29 7.73
C PRO A 118 -5.74 19.59 7.91
N SER A 119 -5.05 20.71 8.17
CA SER A 119 -5.70 22.02 8.28
C SER A 119 -5.97 22.68 6.94
N THR A 120 -5.30 22.23 5.88
CA THR A 120 -5.35 22.86 4.54
C THR A 120 -5.61 21.86 3.40
N MET A 121 -5.55 20.54 3.68
CA MET A 121 -5.68 19.49 2.66
C MET A 121 -6.81 18.54 3.00
N ASP A 122 -7.70 18.28 2.05
CA ASP A 122 -8.73 17.24 2.15
C ASP A 122 -8.17 15.88 1.82
N SER A 123 -7.31 15.84 0.82
CA SER A 123 -6.60 14.62 0.40
C SER A 123 -5.25 14.95 -0.22
N ALA A 124 -4.36 13.96 -0.24
CA ALA A 124 -3.10 14.03 -0.97
C ALA A 124 -2.80 12.70 -1.63
N ILE A 125 -2.07 12.72 -2.76
CA ILE A 125 -1.56 11.54 -3.44
C ILE A 125 -0.09 11.71 -3.78
N ALA A 126 0.71 10.68 -3.50
CA ALA A 126 2.10 10.66 -3.92
C ALA A 126 2.21 10.35 -5.43
N VAL A 127 2.91 11.21 -6.14
CA VAL A 127 3.10 11.11 -7.60
C VAL A 127 4.58 11.10 -7.95
N ILE A 128 4.94 10.29 -8.94
CA ILE A 128 6.32 10.12 -9.39
C ILE A 128 6.45 10.81 -10.75
N ASP A 129 7.55 11.53 -10.98
CA ASP A 129 7.81 12.05 -12.30
C ASP A 129 7.95 10.90 -13.33
N ARG A 130 7.37 11.09 -14.51
CA ARG A 130 7.34 10.07 -15.55
C ARG A 130 8.73 9.59 -15.93
N LYS A 131 9.73 10.50 -15.95
CA LYS A 131 11.09 10.15 -16.31
C LYS A 131 11.70 9.14 -15.34
N THR A 132 11.49 9.30 -14.03
CA THR A 132 11.94 8.33 -13.02
C THR A 132 11.38 6.93 -13.31
N VAL A 133 10.10 6.81 -13.69
CA VAL A 133 9.46 5.53 -14.00
C VAL A 133 9.99 4.93 -15.30
N THR A 134 10.12 5.75 -16.34
CA THR A 134 10.59 5.28 -17.66
C THR A 134 12.10 4.96 -17.67
N ASP A 135 12.91 5.65 -16.87
CA ASP A 135 14.34 5.34 -16.71
C ASP A 135 14.55 3.96 -16.02
N LEU A 136 13.55 3.47 -15.29
CA LEU A 136 13.52 2.11 -14.73
C LEU A 136 13.03 1.06 -15.74
N GLY A 137 12.65 1.44 -16.96
CA GLY A 137 12.10 0.55 -17.97
C GLY A 137 10.64 0.14 -17.70
N ILE A 138 9.95 0.82 -16.77
CA ILE A 138 8.55 0.54 -16.43
C ILE A 138 7.63 1.39 -17.31
N VAL A 139 6.55 0.79 -17.80
CA VAL A 139 5.49 1.49 -18.53
C VAL A 139 4.50 2.07 -17.53
N PRO A 140 4.31 3.41 -17.47
CA PRO A 140 3.36 4.04 -16.56
C PRO A 140 1.93 3.54 -16.77
N SER A 141 1.25 3.13 -15.70
CA SER A 141 -0.12 2.60 -15.78
C SER A 141 -1.20 3.68 -15.65
N TYR A 142 -1.01 4.61 -14.73
CA TYR A 142 -1.96 5.70 -14.46
C TYR A 142 -1.18 7.01 -14.37
N THR A 143 -1.51 7.96 -15.23
CA THR A 143 -0.85 9.26 -15.30
C THR A 143 -1.83 10.40 -15.16
N ARG A 144 -1.32 11.55 -14.70
CA ARG A 144 -2.05 12.81 -14.58
C ARG A 144 -1.14 13.95 -15.00
N GLU A 145 -1.65 14.82 -15.85
CA GLU A 145 -0.96 16.07 -16.18
C GLU A 145 -1.22 17.13 -15.09
N TRP A 146 -0.15 17.75 -14.60
CA TRP A 146 -0.21 18.84 -13.66
C TRP A 146 0.94 19.83 -13.91
N ASN A 147 0.60 21.11 -14.09
CA ASN A 147 1.55 22.18 -14.43
C ASN A 147 2.45 21.86 -15.64
N GLY A 148 1.87 21.26 -16.68
CA GLY A 148 2.60 20.90 -17.91
C GLY A 148 3.55 19.71 -17.76
N THR A 149 3.52 19.00 -16.63
CA THR A 149 4.30 17.78 -16.36
C THR A 149 3.37 16.59 -16.19
N GLU A 150 3.70 15.47 -16.82
CA GLU A 150 2.97 14.21 -16.65
C GLU A 150 3.54 13.44 -15.46
N TRP A 151 2.68 13.17 -14.49
CA TRP A 151 2.98 12.47 -13.25
C TRP A 151 2.36 11.08 -13.24
N VAL A 152 3.06 10.10 -12.67
CA VAL A 152 2.57 8.73 -12.47
C VAL A 152 2.01 8.62 -11.06
N LEU A 153 0.78 8.14 -10.94
CA LEU A 153 0.11 7.97 -9.65
C LEU A 153 0.63 6.69 -8.96
N SER A 154 1.13 6.83 -7.73
CA SER A 154 1.64 5.68 -6.97
C SER A 154 0.53 4.83 -6.32
N GLY A 155 -0.65 5.43 -6.12
CA GLY A 155 -1.73 4.86 -5.31
C GLY A 155 -1.56 5.04 -3.80
N LEU A 156 -0.44 5.60 -3.33
CA LEU A 156 -0.27 5.99 -1.92
C LEU A 156 -0.99 7.33 -1.72
N CYS A 157 -2.06 7.33 -0.92
CA CYS A 157 -2.93 8.49 -0.71
C CYS A 157 -3.20 8.70 0.79
N ILE A 158 -3.54 9.94 1.17
CA ILE A 158 -4.22 10.27 2.43
C ILE A 158 -5.56 10.92 2.07
N MET A 159 -6.62 10.50 2.73
CA MET A 159 -7.99 10.93 2.43
C MET A 159 -8.74 11.32 3.71
N ASP A 160 -9.52 12.41 3.65
CA ASP A 160 -10.51 12.73 4.68
C ASP A 160 -11.58 11.64 4.71
N ARG A 161 -11.60 10.85 5.78
CA ARG A 161 -12.50 9.71 5.93
C ARG A 161 -13.98 10.12 6.03
N PRO A 162 -14.37 11.05 6.93
CA PRO A 162 -15.76 11.52 7.02
C PRO A 162 -16.31 12.02 5.70
N ARG A 163 -15.57 12.85 4.98
CA ARG A 163 -16.00 13.39 3.69
C ARG A 163 -16.07 12.32 2.60
N THR A 164 -15.10 11.39 2.58
CA THR A 164 -15.17 10.23 1.68
C THR A 164 -16.42 9.40 1.92
N LEU A 165 -16.76 9.12 3.20
CA LEU A 165 -17.99 8.38 3.55
C LEU A 165 -19.27 9.14 3.22
N ALA A 166 -19.25 10.46 3.24
CA ALA A 166 -20.37 11.30 2.82
C ALA A 166 -20.55 11.35 1.30
N GLY A 167 -19.55 10.88 0.53
CA GLY A 167 -19.54 10.96 -0.93
C GLY A 167 -19.14 12.35 -1.46
N ASP A 168 -18.48 13.15 -0.62
CA ASP A 168 -18.02 14.47 -1.01
C ASP A 168 -16.83 14.38 -1.97
N TYR A 169 -16.73 15.39 -2.84
CA TYR A 169 -15.50 15.59 -3.62
C TYR A 169 -14.39 16.09 -2.69
N LEU A 170 -13.20 15.48 -2.79
CA LEU A 170 -12.01 15.89 -2.07
C LEU A 170 -11.07 16.66 -3.02
N ASP A 171 -10.61 17.83 -2.59
CA ASP A 171 -9.52 18.52 -3.27
C ASP A 171 -8.22 17.77 -3.01
N GLU A 172 -7.66 17.17 -4.09
CA GLU A 172 -6.48 16.33 -4.02
C GLU A 172 -5.20 17.12 -4.31
N VAL A 173 -4.30 17.17 -3.34
CA VAL A 173 -2.97 17.77 -3.45
C VAL A 173 -1.97 16.71 -3.91
N LEU A 174 -1.16 17.04 -4.94
CA LEU A 174 -0.11 16.15 -5.40
C LEU A 174 1.16 16.32 -4.57
N TYR A 175 1.72 15.20 -4.11
CA TYR A 175 3.05 15.14 -3.50
C TYR A 175 4.07 14.63 -4.53
N PRO A 176 4.80 15.53 -5.21
CA PRO A 176 5.79 15.14 -6.20
C PRO A 176 7.00 14.47 -5.53
N THR A 177 7.40 13.32 -6.06
CA THR A 177 8.59 12.60 -5.58
C THR A 177 9.31 11.88 -6.71
N SER A 178 10.62 11.67 -6.54
CA SER A 178 11.43 10.79 -7.38
C SER A 178 11.76 9.45 -6.72
N SER A 179 10.95 9.04 -5.73
CA SER A 179 11.13 7.76 -5.03
C SER A 179 10.99 6.58 -5.99
N ARG A 180 12.07 5.85 -6.19
CA ARG A 180 12.07 4.60 -6.95
C ARG A 180 11.25 3.52 -6.27
N GLU A 181 11.11 3.58 -4.94
CA GLU A 181 10.31 2.68 -4.13
C GLU A 181 8.81 2.75 -4.50
N LEU A 182 8.32 3.93 -4.81
CA LEU A 182 6.93 4.15 -5.25
C LEU A 182 6.75 3.95 -6.76
N ALA A 183 7.84 4.01 -7.54
CA ALA A 183 7.78 3.81 -8.98
C ALA A 183 7.59 2.34 -9.38
N VAL A 184 7.95 1.38 -8.50
CA VAL A 184 7.88 -0.05 -8.77
C VAL A 184 6.59 -0.63 -8.22
N ASN A 185 5.58 -0.64 -9.08
CA ASN A 185 4.27 -1.23 -8.81
C ASN A 185 4.15 -2.55 -9.58
N VAL A 186 3.96 -3.67 -8.89
CA VAL A 186 3.95 -5.02 -9.50
C VAL A 186 2.56 -5.35 -10.02
N ASN A 187 2.34 -5.21 -11.33
CA ASN A 187 1.09 -5.57 -12.01
C ASN A 187 1.25 -6.69 -13.02
N THR A 188 2.48 -6.90 -13.52
CA THR A 188 2.82 -7.89 -14.53
C THR A 188 3.96 -8.79 -14.06
N PRO A 189 4.17 -9.97 -14.69
CA PRO A 189 5.32 -10.81 -14.39
C PRO A 189 6.67 -10.10 -14.59
N GLU A 190 6.78 -9.25 -15.61
CA GLU A 190 7.99 -8.48 -15.91
C GLU A 190 8.31 -7.48 -14.79
N GLU A 191 7.29 -6.75 -14.29
CA GLU A 191 7.43 -5.83 -13.16
C GLU A 191 7.79 -6.58 -11.87
N LEU A 192 7.28 -7.81 -11.69
CA LEU A 192 7.64 -8.67 -10.57
C LEU A 192 9.12 -9.08 -10.62
N GLU A 193 9.61 -9.51 -11.77
CA GLU A 193 11.05 -9.84 -11.94
C GLU A 193 11.92 -8.61 -11.72
N PHE A 194 11.50 -7.45 -12.20
CA PHE A 194 12.19 -6.19 -11.96
C PHE A 194 12.26 -5.85 -10.45
N ALA A 195 11.13 -5.97 -9.73
CA ALA A 195 11.09 -5.74 -8.29
C ALA A 195 12.00 -6.72 -7.52
N ARG A 196 12.07 -7.98 -7.97
CA ARG A 196 12.97 -9.01 -7.43
C ARG A 196 14.43 -8.60 -7.60
N ALA A 197 14.82 -8.19 -8.81
CA ALA A 197 16.18 -7.75 -9.09
C ALA A 197 16.59 -6.55 -8.22
N MET A 198 15.74 -5.53 -8.11
CA MET A 198 16.00 -4.36 -7.26
C MET A 198 16.10 -4.68 -5.76
N CYS A 199 15.43 -5.74 -5.31
CA CYS A 199 15.45 -6.13 -3.90
C CYS A 199 16.75 -6.80 -3.50
N PHE A 200 17.46 -7.47 -4.41
CA PHE A 200 18.76 -8.11 -4.13
C PHE A 200 19.88 -7.11 -3.83
N ASP A 201 19.75 -5.89 -4.34
CA ASP A 201 20.74 -4.83 -4.11
C ASP A 201 20.62 -4.15 -2.74
N ARG A 202 19.66 -4.55 -1.89
CA ARG A 202 19.45 -3.96 -0.55
C ARG A 202 19.84 -4.95 0.55
N PRO A 203 20.63 -4.51 1.57
CA PRO A 203 20.93 -5.36 2.73
C PRO A 203 19.64 -5.69 3.50
N ARG A 204 19.46 -6.97 3.84
CA ARG A 204 18.29 -7.47 4.59
C ARG A 204 18.24 -6.82 5.98
N LYS A 205 17.20 -6.04 6.28
CA LYS A 205 16.80 -5.77 7.66
C LYS A 205 15.92 -6.93 8.15
N ALA A 206 16.17 -7.40 9.38
CA ALA A 206 15.35 -8.43 9.99
C ALA A 206 13.89 -7.95 10.13
N PRO A 207 12.87 -8.81 9.93
CA PRO A 207 11.47 -8.45 10.02
C PRO A 207 11.11 -7.96 11.42
N ALA A 208 10.37 -6.86 11.52
CA ALA A 208 9.99 -6.21 12.78
C ALA A 208 9.03 -7.05 13.64
N HIS A 209 8.33 -8.03 13.07
CA HIS A 209 7.36 -8.89 13.77
C HIS A 209 7.98 -9.99 14.65
N ALA A 210 9.29 -10.24 14.59
CA ALA A 210 9.94 -11.30 15.36
C ALA A 210 10.08 -11.00 16.88
N SER A 211 9.69 -9.83 17.39
CA SER A 211 9.98 -9.41 18.77
C SER A 211 8.78 -9.35 19.73
N ARG A 212 7.59 -9.82 19.37
CA ARG A 212 6.50 -10.05 20.34
C ARG A 212 6.38 -11.52 20.69
N SER A 213 7.40 -12.07 21.35
CA SER A 213 7.25 -13.32 22.10
C SER A 213 6.29 -13.06 23.26
N VAL A 214 5.11 -13.66 23.19
CA VAL A 214 4.22 -13.83 24.33
C VAL A 214 5.01 -14.61 25.40
N ARG A 215 5.42 -13.94 26.47
CA ARG A 215 5.85 -14.62 27.68
C ARG A 215 4.63 -15.31 28.27
N CYS A 216 4.51 -16.61 28.06
CA CYS A 216 3.64 -17.43 28.87
C CYS A 216 4.18 -17.35 30.32
N GLY A 217 3.43 -16.64 31.18
CA GLY A 217 3.68 -16.63 32.61
C GLY A 217 3.48 -18.05 33.14
N GLY A 218 4.53 -18.63 33.71
CA GLY A 218 4.42 -19.83 34.50
C GLY A 218 3.57 -19.51 35.74
N ILE A 219 2.62 -20.37 36.02
CA ILE A 219 1.91 -20.44 37.29
C ILE A 219 2.70 -21.47 38.11
N GLU A 220 3.27 -21.04 39.24
CA GLU A 220 3.56 -21.90 40.35
C GLU A 220 2.31 -22.09 41.20
#